data_78e3c11134dc3f026d368bb63f4ed127
#
_entry.id   78e3c11134dc3f026d368bb63f4ed127
#
_cell.length_a   1.000
_cell.length_b   1.000
_cell.length_c   1.000
_cell.angle_alpha   90.00
_cell.angle_beta   90.00
_cell.angle_gamma   90.00
#
_symmetry.space_group_name_H-M   'P 1'
#
loop_
_entity.id
_entity.type
_entity.pdbx_description
1 polymer ?
#
loop_
_entity_poly.entity_id
_entity_poly.type
_entity_poly.pdbx_seq_one_letter_code
_entity_poly.pdbx_strand_id
1 'polypeptide(L)'
;FRTEQALEYAQDSGVLFKSGIMQALQQLGLCDGIYTGLYHELFGWEPRGKCLHSPTYPPVREVLATAKAAGAVVVFAHPTVYKSMPLLRELVAEGAIDGIEVHHPRNSPEDRAECAELCKKHDLIVTGGSDFHGANHGKPHPVGACVTEDDQIARIEALARKRRGGAL
;
A
#
# COMPACT_ATOMS: atom_id res chain seq x y z
N PHE A 1 -29.47 -7.33 4.98
CA PHE A 1 -28.09 -7.26 5.46
C PHE A 1 -28.02 -6.43 6.75
N ARG A 2 -27.33 -6.94 7.76
CA ARG A 2 -27.09 -6.27 9.04
C ARG A 2 -25.61 -6.21 9.34
N THR A 3 -25.19 -5.21 10.10
CA THR A 3 -23.78 -4.99 10.45
C THR A 3 -23.15 -6.19 11.16
N GLU A 4 -23.91 -6.87 12.02
CA GLU A 4 -23.47 -8.06 12.77
C GLU A 4 -22.99 -9.17 11.84
N GLN A 5 -23.64 -9.36 10.70
CA GLN A 5 -23.24 -10.36 9.70
C GLN A 5 -21.89 -10.03 9.05
N ALA A 6 -21.56 -8.75 8.90
CA ALA A 6 -20.24 -8.34 8.40
C ALA A 6 -19.17 -8.42 9.49
N LEU A 7 -19.52 -8.21 10.76
CA LEU A 7 -18.57 -8.27 11.89
C LEU A 7 -18.04 -9.69 12.13
N GLU A 8 -18.71 -10.73 11.68
CA GLU A 8 -18.19 -12.10 11.71
C GLU A 8 -16.87 -12.24 10.94
N TYR A 9 -16.66 -11.41 9.91
CA TYR A 9 -15.42 -11.35 9.09
C TYR A 9 -14.36 -10.39 9.63
N ALA A 10 -14.59 -9.81 10.80
CA ALA A 10 -13.67 -8.87 11.45
C ALA A 10 -13.10 -9.43 12.77
N GLN A 11 -13.47 -10.64 13.17
CA GLN A 11 -13.18 -11.19 14.50
C GLN A 11 -11.69 -11.19 14.84
N ASP A 12 -10.84 -11.59 13.91
CA ASP A 12 -9.41 -11.71 14.15
C ASP A 12 -8.66 -10.35 14.11
N SER A 13 -9.18 -9.39 13.35
CA SER A 13 -8.52 -8.08 13.15
C SER A 13 -9.10 -6.96 14.01
N GLY A 14 -10.32 -7.14 14.53
CA GLY A 14 -11.07 -6.08 15.21
C GLY A 14 -11.51 -4.92 14.31
N VAL A 15 -11.24 -5.01 12.99
CA VAL A 15 -11.55 -3.98 12.00
C VAL A 15 -12.37 -4.56 10.87
N LEU A 16 -13.50 -3.93 10.57
CA LEU A 16 -14.34 -4.31 9.44
C LEU A 16 -13.83 -3.65 8.15
N PHE A 17 -13.24 -4.44 7.27
CA PHE A 17 -12.84 -4.03 5.93
C PHE A 17 -13.98 -4.15 4.92
N LYS A 18 -13.90 -3.42 3.81
CA LYS A 18 -14.84 -3.54 2.68
C LYS A 18 -14.96 -4.99 2.18
N SER A 19 -13.86 -5.75 2.17
CA SER A 19 -13.83 -7.16 1.81
C SER A 19 -14.71 -8.02 2.73
N GLY A 20 -14.69 -7.78 4.04
CA GLY A 20 -15.56 -8.47 5.01
C GLY A 20 -17.04 -8.18 4.77
N ILE A 21 -17.40 -6.94 4.46
CA ILE A 21 -18.76 -6.58 4.07
C ILE A 21 -19.18 -7.36 2.81
N MET A 22 -18.31 -7.40 1.80
CA MET A 22 -18.61 -8.11 0.55
C MET A 22 -18.68 -9.63 0.74
N GLN A 23 -17.86 -10.21 1.62
CA GLN A 23 -17.96 -11.63 1.99
C GLN A 23 -19.32 -11.96 2.59
N ALA A 24 -19.80 -11.13 3.52
CA ALA A 24 -21.13 -11.31 4.11
C ALA A 24 -22.24 -11.20 3.06
N LEU A 25 -22.14 -10.23 2.15
CA LEU A 25 -23.11 -10.07 1.05
C LEU A 25 -23.09 -11.27 0.09
N GLN A 26 -21.91 -11.82 -0.20
CA GLN A 26 -21.76 -13.01 -1.02
C GLN A 26 -22.38 -14.25 -0.36
N GLN A 27 -22.15 -14.46 0.93
CA GLN A 27 -22.76 -15.54 1.69
C GLN A 27 -24.29 -15.48 1.71
N LEU A 28 -24.85 -14.28 1.66
CA LEU A 28 -26.30 -14.05 1.56
C LEU A 28 -26.83 -14.17 0.12
N GLY A 29 -25.99 -14.51 -0.85
CA GLY A 29 -26.37 -14.62 -2.26
C GLY A 29 -26.70 -13.27 -2.93
N LEU A 30 -26.23 -12.15 -2.37
CA LEU A 30 -26.51 -10.79 -2.88
C LEU A 30 -25.47 -10.33 -3.89
N CYS A 31 -24.37 -11.04 -4.07
CA CYS A 31 -23.38 -10.82 -5.12
C CYS A 31 -22.60 -12.09 -5.44
N ASP A 32 -22.03 -12.14 -6.66
CA ASP A 32 -21.31 -13.31 -7.16
C ASP A 32 -19.82 -13.34 -6.75
N GLY A 33 -19.33 -12.28 -6.15
CA GLY A 33 -17.92 -12.19 -5.73
C GLY A 33 -17.61 -10.90 -4.99
N ILE A 34 -16.44 -10.89 -4.32
CA ILE A 34 -16.03 -9.80 -3.42
C ILE A 34 -15.71 -8.52 -4.19
N TYR A 35 -15.03 -8.61 -5.35
CA TYR A 35 -14.61 -7.46 -6.16
C TYR A 35 -15.35 -7.37 -7.50
N THR A 36 -16.64 -7.70 -7.51
CA THR A 36 -17.51 -7.69 -8.69
C THR A 36 -18.36 -6.43 -8.77
N GLY A 37 -19.39 -6.42 -9.64
CA GLY A 37 -20.23 -5.25 -9.92
C GLY A 37 -20.73 -4.52 -8.68
N LEU A 38 -21.27 -5.26 -7.68
CA LEU A 38 -21.78 -4.66 -6.45
C LEU A 38 -20.68 -3.94 -5.65
N TYR A 39 -19.44 -4.48 -5.62
CA TYR A 39 -18.31 -3.79 -4.98
C TYR A 39 -18.06 -2.43 -5.61
N HIS A 40 -18.06 -2.35 -6.92
CA HIS A 40 -17.86 -1.09 -7.64
C HIS A 40 -19.02 -0.11 -7.43
N GLU A 41 -20.24 -0.63 -7.39
CA GLU A 41 -21.43 0.18 -7.09
C GLU A 41 -21.38 0.79 -5.67
N LEU A 42 -20.91 0.05 -4.68
CA LEU A 42 -20.84 0.50 -3.30
C LEU A 42 -19.57 1.31 -3.00
N PHE A 43 -18.41 0.85 -3.47
CA PHE A 43 -17.09 1.31 -3.03
C PHE A 43 -16.16 1.75 -4.17
N GLY A 44 -16.62 1.76 -5.42
CA GLY A 44 -15.82 2.20 -6.56
C GLY A 44 -15.38 3.65 -6.46
N TRP A 45 -14.26 3.98 -7.11
CA TRP A 45 -13.78 5.36 -7.19
C TRP A 45 -14.39 6.11 -8.38
N GLU A 46 -14.57 5.41 -9.51
CA GLU A 46 -15.08 6.00 -10.74
C GLU A 46 -15.97 4.99 -11.50
N PRO A 47 -17.29 5.24 -11.56
CA PRO A 47 -18.02 6.29 -10.84
C PRO A 47 -17.93 6.11 -9.32
N ARG A 48 -18.13 7.20 -8.57
CA ARG A 48 -18.08 7.16 -7.11
C ARG A 48 -19.14 6.24 -6.52
N GLY A 49 -18.70 5.25 -5.77
CA GLY A 49 -19.59 4.29 -5.11
C GLY A 49 -20.46 4.92 -4.02
N LYS A 50 -21.67 4.40 -3.85
CA LYS A 50 -22.71 4.93 -2.93
C LYS A 50 -22.24 4.99 -1.47
N CYS A 51 -21.36 4.08 -1.04
CA CYS A 51 -20.86 3.99 0.31
C CYS A 51 -19.41 4.49 0.45
N LEU A 52 -18.86 5.11 -0.60
CA LEU A 52 -17.48 5.59 -0.56
C LEU A 52 -17.40 6.96 0.14
N HIS A 53 -16.78 6.97 1.31
CA HIS A 53 -16.36 8.18 2.00
C HIS A 53 -14.87 8.40 1.79
N SER A 54 -14.48 9.64 1.45
CA SER A 54 -13.08 10.03 1.41
C SER A 54 -12.72 10.65 2.77
N PRO A 55 -11.82 10.04 3.54
CA PRO A 55 -11.35 10.67 4.76
C PRO A 55 -10.53 11.92 4.42
N THR A 56 -10.48 12.85 5.34
CA THR A 56 -9.52 13.94 5.28
C THR A 56 -8.18 13.43 5.79
N TYR A 57 -7.19 13.38 4.92
CA TYR A 57 -5.84 12.98 5.29
C TYR A 57 -5.03 14.20 5.72
N PRO A 58 -4.14 14.05 6.70
CA PRO A 58 -3.16 15.10 7.00
C PRO A 58 -2.21 15.32 5.81
N PRO A 59 -1.56 16.50 5.73
CA PRO A 59 -0.56 16.76 4.71
C PRO A 59 0.56 15.71 4.72
N VAL A 60 0.97 15.23 3.55
CA VAL A 60 1.96 14.15 3.44
C VAL A 60 3.26 14.46 4.19
N ARG A 61 3.74 15.70 4.12
CA ARG A 61 5.00 16.10 4.79
C ARG A 61 4.92 16.05 6.31
N GLU A 62 3.75 16.32 6.89
CA GLU A 62 3.50 16.17 8.35
C GLU A 62 3.53 14.68 8.76
N VAL A 63 2.91 13.81 7.94
CA VAL A 63 2.96 12.36 8.18
C VAL A 63 4.38 11.84 8.12
N LEU A 64 5.15 12.25 7.10
CA LEU A 64 6.55 11.85 6.95
C LEU A 64 7.42 12.35 8.11
N ALA A 65 7.24 13.60 8.53
CA ALA A 65 7.95 14.17 9.68
C ALA A 65 7.65 13.37 10.96
N THR A 66 6.38 13.03 11.19
CA THR A 66 5.95 12.24 12.35
C THR A 66 6.56 10.83 12.31
N ALA A 67 6.54 10.16 11.16
CA ALA A 67 7.14 8.84 10.98
C ALA A 67 8.65 8.87 11.26
N LYS A 68 9.36 9.86 10.71
CA LYS A 68 10.81 10.03 10.93
C LYS A 68 11.12 10.36 12.40
N ALA A 69 10.34 11.20 13.04
CA ALA A 69 10.49 11.51 14.48
C ALA A 69 10.30 10.26 15.37
N ALA A 70 9.44 9.33 14.94
CA ALA A 70 9.28 8.03 15.59
C ALA A 70 10.39 7.01 15.26
N GLY A 71 11.41 7.39 14.50
CA GLY A 71 12.51 6.49 14.11
C GLY A 71 12.16 5.50 13.00
N ALA A 72 11.07 5.72 12.27
CA ALA A 72 10.66 4.84 11.18
C ALA A 72 11.53 5.01 9.92
N VAL A 73 11.70 3.93 9.16
CA VAL A 73 12.19 3.94 7.79
C VAL A 73 10.99 4.17 6.85
N VAL A 74 11.07 5.17 6.01
CA VAL A 74 9.96 5.60 5.15
C VAL A 74 10.21 5.17 3.71
N VAL A 75 9.35 4.33 3.17
CA VAL A 75 9.40 3.84 1.79
C VAL A 75 8.16 4.31 1.03
N PHE A 76 8.35 4.86 -0.16
CA PHE A 76 7.25 5.26 -1.05
C PHE A 76 6.69 4.05 -1.78
N ALA A 77 5.44 3.69 -1.49
CA ALA A 77 4.79 2.52 -2.04
C ALA A 77 4.26 2.76 -3.48
N HIS A 78 4.39 1.77 -4.36
CA HIS A 78 3.77 1.61 -5.68
C HIS A 78 3.39 2.94 -6.41
N PRO A 79 4.33 3.80 -6.80
CA PRO A 79 4.07 5.17 -7.26
C PRO A 79 3.16 5.27 -8.51
N THR A 80 3.18 4.27 -9.39
CA THR A 80 2.29 4.23 -10.58
C THR A 80 0.82 4.12 -10.20
N VAL A 81 0.50 3.36 -9.13
CA VAL A 81 -0.89 2.97 -8.79
C VAL A 81 -1.80 4.18 -8.62
N TYR A 82 -1.30 5.24 -8.01
CA TYR A 82 -2.04 6.49 -7.76
C TYR A 82 -1.52 7.67 -8.59
N LYS A 83 -0.76 7.41 -9.67
CA LYS A 83 -0.15 8.45 -10.52
C LYS A 83 0.70 9.43 -9.71
N SER A 84 1.45 8.92 -8.75
CA SER A 84 2.15 9.72 -7.74
C SER A 84 3.61 10.01 -8.08
N MET A 85 4.05 9.75 -9.31
CA MET A 85 5.43 10.04 -9.75
C MET A 85 5.85 11.51 -9.57
N PRO A 86 5.00 12.53 -9.82
CA PRO A 86 5.35 13.91 -9.51
C PRO A 86 5.69 14.14 -8.04
N LEU A 87 4.84 13.64 -7.13
CA LEU A 87 5.07 13.73 -5.69
C LEU A 87 6.32 12.95 -5.26
N LEU A 88 6.56 11.77 -5.83
CA LEU A 88 7.76 11.00 -5.57
C LEU A 88 9.04 11.81 -5.86
N ARG A 89 9.11 12.48 -7.03
CA ARG A 89 10.26 13.32 -7.41
C ARG A 89 10.51 14.45 -6.41
N GLU A 90 9.44 15.13 -5.96
CA GLU A 90 9.53 16.17 -4.94
C GLU A 90 10.10 15.62 -3.63
N LEU A 91 9.52 14.53 -3.11
CA LEU A 91 9.94 13.94 -1.84
C LEU A 91 11.36 13.37 -1.87
N VAL A 92 11.80 12.86 -3.02
CA VAL A 92 13.20 12.45 -3.24
C VAL A 92 14.13 13.65 -3.21
N ALA A 93 13.78 14.74 -3.91
CA ALA A 93 14.59 15.96 -3.94
C ALA A 93 14.70 16.62 -2.56
N GLU A 94 13.67 16.52 -1.74
CA GLU A 94 13.63 17.00 -0.35
C GLU A 94 14.37 16.08 0.64
N GLY A 95 14.80 14.88 0.23
CA GLY A 95 15.32 13.86 1.17
C GLY A 95 14.28 13.40 2.18
N ALA A 96 12.99 13.48 1.82
CA ALA A 96 11.89 13.20 2.71
C ALA A 96 11.59 11.71 2.91
N ILE A 97 12.10 10.85 2.03
CA ILE A 97 11.92 9.39 2.07
C ILE A 97 13.26 8.66 2.08
N ASP A 98 13.24 7.41 2.48
CA ASP A 98 14.43 6.55 2.62
C ASP A 98 14.52 5.49 1.53
N GLY A 99 13.40 5.19 0.88
CA GLY A 99 13.33 4.16 -0.15
C GLY A 99 12.12 4.31 -1.05
N ILE A 100 12.11 3.51 -2.11
CA ILE A 100 11.02 3.43 -3.11
C ILE A 100 10.69 1.96 -3.36
N GLU A 101 9.41 1.62 -3.44
CA GLU A 101 8.95 0.33 -3.92
C GLU A 101 9.03 0.29 -5.45
N VAL A 102 10.20 -0.14 -5.93
CA VAL A 102 10.51 -0.24 -7.36
C VAL A 102 9.84 -1.45 -7.99
N HIS A 103 9.94 -2.60 -7.30
CA HIS A 103 9.44 -3.88 -7.78
C HIS A 103 8.00 -4.12 -7.31
N HIS A 104 7.05 -3.61 -8.09
CA HIS A 104 5.62 -3.82 -7.85
C HIS A 104 4.93 -4.22 -9.17
N PRO A 105 3.97 -5.18 -9.15
CA PRO A 105 3.34 -5.69 -10.39
C PRO A 105 2.60 -4.63 -11.20
N ARG A 106 2.13 -3.58 -10.54
CA ARG A 106 1.38 -2.47 -11.15
C ARG A 106 2.23 -1.24 -11.48
N ASN A 107 3.53 -1.24 -11.15
CA ASN A 107 4.43 -0.20 -11.63
C ASN A 107 4.70 -0.42 -13.12
N SER A 108 4.51 0.63 -13.93
CA SER A 108 4.83 0.57 -15.37
C SER A 108 6.32 0.32 -15.56
N PRO A 109 6.74 -0.25 -16.71
CA PRO A 109 8.17 -0.41 -17.00
C PRO A 109 8.95 0.90 -16.94
N GLU A 110 8.35 1.98 -17.42
CA GLU A 110 8.93 3.33 -17.46
C GLU A 110 9.11 3.88 -16.03
N ASP A 111 8.06 3.83 -15.22
CA ASP A 111 8.09 4.29 -13.82
C ASP A 111 9.06 3.45 -12.99
N ARG A 112 9.13 2.12 -13.25
CA ARG A 112 10.09 1.23 -12.59
C ARG A 112 11.54 1.62 -12.91
N ALA A 113 11.83 1.90 -14.18
CA ALA A 113 13.15 2.34 -14.60
C ALA A 113 13.53 3.69 -13.95
N GLU A 114 12.61 4.66 -13.93
CA GLU A 114 12.82 5.95 -13.27
C GLU A 114 13.03 5.78 -11.75
N CYS A 115 12.21 4.98 -11.09
CA CYS A 115 12.36 4.70 -9.66
C CYS A 115 13.73 4.08 -9.33
N ALA A 116 14.20 3.14 -10.17
CA ALA A 116 15.52 2.53 -10.00
C ALA A 116 16.65 3.56 -10.14
N GLU A 117 16.57 4.45 -11.14
CA GLU A 117 17.56 5.53 -11.32
C GLU A 117 17.53 6.53 -10.16
N LEU A 118 16.34 6.88 -9.64
CA LEU A 118 16.23 7.74 -8.46
C LEU A 118 16.87 7.07 -7.24
N CYS A 119 16.62 5.78 -7.01
CA CYS A 119 17.24 5.05 -5.92
C CYS A 119 18.77 5.05 -6.04
N LYS A 120 19.29 4.77 -7.23
CA LYS A 120 20.75 4.78 -7.49
C LYS A 120 21.37 6.15 -7.28
N LYS A 121 20.74 7.20 -7.81
CA LYS A 121 21.25 8.59 -7.73
C LYS A 121 21.27 9.14 -6.31
N HIS A 122 20.28 8.79 -5.50
CA HIS A 122 20.07 9.35 -4.17
C HIS A 122 20.38 8.37 -3.03
N ASP A 123 20.99 7.21 -3.36
CA ASP A 123 21.30 6.13 -2.41
C ASP A 123 20.09 5.68 -1.58
N LEU A 124 18.92 5.58 -2.21
CA LEU A 124 17.69 5.16 -1.57
C LEU A 124 17.60 3.63 -1.51
N ILE A 125 16.83 3.13 -0.54
CA ILE A 125 16.51 1.71 -0.40
C ILE A 125 15.55 1.31 -1.52
N VAL A 126 15.82 0.15 -2.14
CA VAL A 126 14.95 -0.46 -3.15
C VAL A 126 14.10 -1.53 -2.48
N THR A 127 12.78 -1.44 -2.60
CA THR A 127 11.90 -2.50 -2.11
C THR A 127 11.03 -3.08 -3.21
N GLY A 128 10.39 -4.19 -2.90
CA GLY A 128 9.39 -4.83 -3.74
C GLY A 128 8.36 -5.58 -2.94
N GLY A 129 7.16 -5.70 -3.49
CA GLY A 129 6.06 -6.44 -2.92
C GLY A 129 5.02 -6.79 -3.99
N SER A 130 4.32 -7.92 -3.82
CA SER A 130 3.31 -8.37 -4.77
C SER A 130 1.95 -7.69 -4.59
N ASP A 131 1.76 -6.95 -3.51
CA ASP A 131 0.47 -6.33 -3.13
C ASP A 131 -0.68 -7.37 -3.13
N PHE A 132 -0.38 -8.56 -2.59
CA PHE A 132 -1.31 -9.69 -2.60
C PHE A 132 -2.51 -9.42 -1.67
N HIS A 133 -3.71 -9.48 -2.23
CA HIS A 133 -4.99 -9.22 -1.54
C HIS A 133 -5.89 -10.46 -1.49
N GLY A 134 -5.31 -11.65 -1.55
CA GLY A 134 -6.05 -12.91 -1.52
C GLY A 134 -6.55 -13.37 -2.90
N ALA A 135 -7.11 -14.59 -2.91
CA ALA A 135 -7.53 -15.26 -4.14
C ALA A 135 -8.72 -14.61 -4.85
N ASN A 136 -9.48 -13.78 -4.13
CA ASN A 136 -10.69 -13.14 -4.66
C ASN A 136 -10.41 -11.84 -5.42
N HIS A 137 -9.16 -11.40 -5.49
CA HIS A 137 -8.78 -10.21 -6.26
C HIS A 137 -8.81 -10.52 -7.76
N GLY A 138 -9.43 -9.65 -8.56
CA GLY A 138 -9.65 -9.90 -10.01
C GLY A 138 -8.37 -10.03 -10.86
N LYS A 139 -7.22 -9.58 -10.35
CA LYS A 139 -5.88 -9.79 -10.89
C LYS A 139 -4.95 -10.17 -9.76
N PRO A 140 -4.99 -11.43 -9.30
CA PRO A 140 -4.14 -11.86 -8.19
C PRO A 140 -2.68 -11.83 -8.63
N HIS A 141 -1.86 -11.12 -7.85
CA HIS A 141 -0.41 -11.19 -7.96
C HIS A 141 0.06 -12.20 -6.91
N PRO A 142 0.68 -13.32 -7.30
CA PRO A 142 1.07 -14.35 -6.33
C PRO A 142 2.12 -13.80 -5.36
N VAL A 143 2.08 -14.30 -4.13
CA VAL A 143 3.12 -14.01 -3.14
C VAL A 143 4.48 -14.38 -3.72
N GLY A 144 5.46 -13.47 -3.62
CA GLY A 144 6.79 -13.66 -4.21
C GLY A 144 6.93 -13.23 -5.67
N ALA A 145 5.87 -12.70 -6.33
CA ALA A 145 6.00 -12.15 -7.68
C ALA A 145 6.93 -10.93 -7.76
N CYS A 146 7.00 -10.17 -6.68
CA CYS A 146 7.99 -9.11 -6.46
C CYS A 146 8.44 -9.20 -5.02
N VAL A 147 9.74 -9.01 -4.78
CA VAL A 147 10.37 -9.16 -3.47
C VAL A 147 11.31 -8.01 -3.18
N THR A 148 11.60 -7.80 -1.90
CA THR A 148 12.72 -6.98 -1.45
C THR A 148 13.92 -7.89 -1.24
N GLU A 149 15.06 -7.57 -1.86
CA GLU A 149 16.28 -8.38 -1.74
C GLU A 149 16.89 -8.28 -0.35
N ASP A 150 17.61 -9.32 0.08
CA ASP A 150 18.14 -9.46 1.45
C ASP A 150 19.08 -8.32 1.84
N ASP A 151 19.89 -7.82 0.92
CA ASP A 151 20.78 -6.68 1.16
C ASP A 151 19.98 -5.39 1.42
N GLN A 152 18.85 -5.21 0.79
CA GLN A 152 17.95 -4.08 1.03
C GLN A 152 17.21 -4.21 2.37
N ILE A 153 16.85 -5.42 2.77
CA ILE A 153 16.30 -5.70 4.12
C ILE A 153 17.35 -5.32 5.17
N ALA A 154 18.60 -5.75 4.98
CA ALA A 154 19.70 -5.38 5.88
C ALA A 154 19.91 -3.87 5.98
N ARG A 155 19.76 -3.12 4.87
CA ARG A 155 19.80 -1.65 4.86
C ARG A 155 18.67 -1.04 5.68
N ILE A 156 17.44 -1.55 5.55
CA ILE A 156 16.27 -1.11 6.34
C ILE A 156 16.55 -1.30 7.83
N GLU A 157 17.01 -2.48 8.22
CA GLU A 157 17.31 -2.80 9.61
C GLU A 157 18.42 -1.91 10.19
N ALA A 158 19.50 -1.72 9.43
CA ALA A 158 20.61 -0.87 9.85
C ALA A 158 20.16 0.58 10.06
N LEU A 159 19.35 1.12 9.16
CA LEU A 159 18.81 2.47 9.26
C LEU A 159 17.84 2.60 10.44
N ALA A 160 16.96 1.62 10.65
CA ALA A 160 16.04 1.58 11.77
C ALA A 160 16.79 1.54 13.12
N ARG A 161 17.82 0.68 13.24
CA ARG A 161 18.68 0.62 14.44
C ARG A 161 19.38 1.95 14.71
N LYS A 162 19.95 2.56 13.67
CA LYS A 162 20.61 3.87 13.79
C LYS A 162 19.68 4.94 14.35
N ARG A 163 18.43 5.00 13.85
CA ARG A 163 17.42 5.99 14.27
C ARG A 163 16.91 5.78 15.69
N ARG A 164 16.83 4.54 16.14
CA ARG A 164 16.38 4.17 17.49
C ARG A 164 17.50 4.22 18.54
N GLY A 165 18.67 4.75 18.21
CA GLY A 165 19.77 4.88 19.15
C GLY A 165 20.55 3.58 19.45
N GLY A 166 20.50 2.62 18.57
CA GLY A 166 21.28 1.36 18.69
C GLY A 166 20.74 0.36 19.71
N ALA A 167 19.58 0.62 20.30
CA ALA A 167 18.92 -0.30 21.23
C ALA A 167 17.92 -1.19 20.51
N LEU A 168 18.35 -2.38 20.12
CA LEU A 168 17.58 -3.59 19.91
C LEU A 168 18.40 -4.76 20.42
#